data_8a337f0a3e7da789af329476529158ce
#
_entry.id   8a337f0a3e7da789af329476529158ce
#
_cell.length_a   1.000
_cell.length_b   1.000
_cell.length_c   1.000
_cell.angle_alpha   90.00
_cell.angle_beta   90.00
_cell.angle_gamma   90.00
#
_symmetry.space_group_name_H-M   'P 1'
#
loop_
_entity.id
_entity.type
_entity.pdbx_description
1 polymer ?
#
loop_
_entity_poly.entity_id
_entity_poly.type
_entity_poly.pdbx_seq_one_letter_code
_entity_poly.pdbx_strand_id
1 'polypeptide(L)'
;MAARPDKALPIAAIAAPADAARADIGPVVSSAHLASGRSPGLSEVEYGMMIAVSAFNRWMVRCMAAAGLPGLSATEVAILHSIAHRGRERRMADIALVLDIEDTHIVTYAIRKLEAAGLITTRRAGKVKLVSISDAGFDACKRFGQLRDKLLLDITSEARVSEDKLSEAAALLRLLSGAYNQAARAAATF
;
A
#
# COMPACT_ATOMS: atom_id res chain seq x y z
N MET A 1 -19.07 29.72 -21.07
CA MET A 1 -17.97 29.75 -20.07
C MET A 1 -17.20 28.45 -20.25
N ALA A 2 -16.11 28.51 -21.04
CA ALA A 2 -15.35 27.33 -21.46
C ALA A 2 -14.38 26.92 -20.33
N ALA A 3 -14.45 25.67 -19.89
CA ALA A 3 -13.52 25.08 -18.94
C ALA A 3 -12.10 25.01 -19.57
N ARG A 4 -11.10 25.59 -18.91
CA ARG A 4 -9.69 25.43 -19.25
C ARG A 4 -9.30 23.95 -19.04
N PRO A 5 -8.63 23.30 -19.99
CA PRO A 5 -8.03 22.01 -19.75
C PRO A 5 -6.85 22.18 -18.77
N ASP A 6 -6.93 21.46 -17.66
CA ASP A 6 -5.87 21.33 -16.68
C ASP A 6 -4.65 20.69 -17.37
N LYS A 7 -3.58 21.48 -17.56
CA LYS A 7 -2.31 20.98 -18.11
C LYS A 7 -1.63 20.15 -17.04
N ALA A 8 -1.86 18.84 -17.06
CA ALA A 8 -1.00 17.92 -16.34
C ALA A 8 0.46 18.13 -16.78
N LEU A 9 1.34 18.36 -15.82
CA LEU A 9 2.79 18.45 -16.07
C LEU A 9 3.27 17.11 -16.67
N PRO A 10 4.11 17.12 -17.72
CA PRO A 10 4.58 15.91 -18.35
C PRO A 10 5.41 15.08 -17.36
N ILE A 11 5.04 13.81 -17.21
CA ILE A 11 5.65 12.80 -16.31
C ILE A 11 7.13 12.55 -16.63
N ALA A 12 7.61 12.98 -17.80
CA ALA A 12 9.03 12.98 -18.18
C ALA A 12 9.98 13.70 -17.18
N ALA A 13 9.44 14.55 -16.30
CA ALA A 13 10.20 15.20 -15.24
C ALA A 13 10.46 14.31 -14.00
N ILE A 14 9.87 13.12 -13.94
CA ILE A 14 9.99 12.19 -12.79
C ILE A 14 10.99 11.05 -13.10
N ALA A 15 11.50 10.97 -14.33
CA ALA A 15 12.57 10.02 -14.66
C ALA A 15 13.80 10.31 -13.79
N ALA A 16 14.27 9.31 -13.04
CA ALA A 16 15.46 9.43 -12.21
C ALA A 16 16.62 9.97 -13.07
N PRO A 17 17.38 10.98 -12.59
CA PRO A 17 18.54 11.48 -13.30
C PRO A 17 19.52 10.34 -13.56
N ALA A 18 20.18 10.36 -14.72
CA ALA A 18 21.22 9.40 -15.07
C ALA A 18 22.30 9.38 -13.98
N ASP A 19 22.95 8.25 -13.76
CA ASP A 19 23.90 8.01 -12.64
C ASP A 19 24.99 9.08 -12.46
N ALA A 20 25.39 9.78 -13.53
CA ALA A 20 26.34 10.89 -13.48
C ALA A 20 25.82 12.14 -12.76
N ALA A 21 24.51 12.42 -12.79
CA ALA A 21 23.91 13.56 -12.09
C ALA A 21 23.66 13.25 -10.59
N ARG A 22 23.62 11.98 -10.20
CA ARG A 22 23.48 11.55 -8.81
C ARG A 22 24.70 11.85 -7.94
N ALA A 23 25.90 11.82 -8.54
CA ALA A 23 27.16 12.04 -7.81
C ALA A 23 27.28 13.48 -7.25
N ASP A 24 26.56 14.44 -7.86
CA ASP A 24 26.66 15.86 -7.50
C ASP A 24 25.60 16.30 -6.46
N ILE A 25 24.51 15.54 -6.30
CA ILE A 25 23.40 15.87 -5.39
C ILE A 25 23.52 15.13 -4.05
N GLY A 26 24.26 14.05 -4.02
CA GLY A 26 24.35 13.13 -2.86
C GLY A 26 23.06 12.31 -2.65
N PRO A 27 23.01 11.49 -1.57
CA PRO A 27 21.87 10.65 -1.29
C PRO A 27 20.62 11.46 -0.90
N VAL A 28 19.48 11.11 -1.46
CA VAL A 28 18.19 11.76 -1.16
C VAL A 28 17.58 11.09 0.08
N VAL A 29 17.73 11.74 1.23
CA VAL A 29 17.35 11.22 2.55
C VAL A 29 16.47 12.20 3.31
N SER A 30 15.79 11.72 4.35
CA SER A 30 14.92 12.54 5.19
C SER A 30 15.69 13.54 6.08
N SER A 31 16.97 13.28 6.37
CA SER A 31 17.80 14.12 7.24
C SER A 31 19.28 13.96 6.94
N ALA A 32 20.04 15.04 7.01
CA ALA A 32 21.45 15.09 6.65
C ALA A 32 22.34 14.11 7.45
N HIS A 33 22.04 13.87 8.72
CA HIS A 33 22.83 12.91 9.54
C HIS A 33 22.68 11.46 9.06
N LEU A 34 21.60 11.13 8.37
CA LEU A 34 21.39 9.80 7.78
C LEU A 34 22.16 9.63 6.47
N ALA A 35 22.48 10.73 5.78
CA ALA A 35 23.29 10.70 4.56
C ALA A 35 24.74 10.30 4.82
N SER A 36 25.28 10.64 6.01
CA SER A 36 26.66 10.32 6.44
C SER A 36 26.77 9.02 7.27
N GLY A 37 25.69 8.28 7.43
CA GLY A 37 25.64 7.02 8.20
C GLY A 37 26.35 5.85 7.50
N ARG A 38 26.33 4.67 8.14
CA ARG A 38 26.96 3.44 7.63
C ARG A 38 26.32 2.92 6.33
N SER A 39 25.08 3.30 6.04
CA SER A 39 24.33 2.86 4.86
C SER A 39 23.44 4.00 4.32
N PRO A 40 24.02 4.94 3.55
CA PRO A 40 23.23 5.99 2.91
C PRO A 40 22.10 5.45 2.02
N GLY A 41 22.36 4.34 1.30
CA GLY A 41 21.35 3.69 0.46
C GLY A 41 20.14 3.16 1.24
N LEU A 42 20.33 2.65 2.48
CA LEU A 42 19.20 2.28 3.33
C LEU A 42 18.38 3.52 3.72
N SER A 43 19.03 4.62 4.03
CA SER A 43 18.36 5.89 4.36
C SER A 43 17.58 6.48 3.18
N GLU A 44 18.08 6.31 1.95
CA GLU A 44 17.32 6.67 0.73
C GLU A 44 16.07 5.81 0.57
N VAL A 45 16.17 4.51 0.79
CA VAL A 45 15.01 3.58 0.74
C VAL A 45 13.99 3.94 1.82
N GLU A 46 14.43 4.23 3.05
CA GLU A 46 13.54 4.64 4.15
C GLU A 46 12.77 5.91 3.81
N TYR A 47 13.45 6.90 3.28
CA TYR A 47 12.78 8.13 2.83
C TYR A 47 11.83 7.88 1.67
N GLY A 48 12.25 7.09 0.68
CA GLY A 48 11.41 6.65 -0.41
C GLY A 48 10.14 5.93 0.07
N MET A 49 10.26 5.04 1.05
CA MET A 49 9.12 4.36 1.67
C MET A 49 8.17 5.33 2.38
N MET A 50 8.67 6.31 3.14
CA MET A 50 7.82 7.30 3.81
C MET A 50 6.94 8.05 2.80
N ILE A 51 7.53 8.49 1.69
CA ILE A 51 6.81 9.18 0.61
C ILE A 51 5.84 8.22 -0.09
N ALA A 52 6.32 7.02 -0.44
CA ALA A 52 5.54 6.03 -1.17
C ALA A 52 4.32 5.56 -0.39
N VAL A 53 4.46 5.26 0.91
CA VAL A 53 3.34 4.85 1.78
C VAL A 53 2.27 5.94 1.86
N SER A 54 2.68 7.19 2.00
CA SER A 54 1.74 8.32 2.03
C SER A 54 0.98 8.49 0.72
N ALA A 55 1.67 8.36 -0.42
CA ALA A 55 1.06 8.42 -1.75
C ALA A 55 0.14 7.22 -2.02
N PHE A 56 0.59 6.02 -1.66
CA PHE A 56 -0.17 4.77 -1.84
C PHE A 56 -1.45 4.76 -1.00
N ASN A 57 -1.40 5.21 0.25
CA ASN A 57 -2.58 5.31 1.09
C ASN A 57 -3.61 6.29 0.50
N ARG A 58 -3.18 7.47 0.01
CA ARG A 58 -4.08 8.40 -0.70
C ARG A 58 -4.68 7.77 -1.95
N TRP A 59 -3.86 7.05 -2.72
CA TRP A 59 -4.29 6.33 -3.90
C TRP A 59 -5.37 5.29 -3.57
N MET A 60 -5.13 4.40 -2.60
CA MET A 60 -6.09 3.37 -2.20
C MET A 60 -7.45 3.96 -1.84
N VAL A 61 -7.47 5.01 -1.02
CA VAL A 61 -8.72 5.67 -0.60
C VAL A 61 -9.46 6.27 -1.80
N ARG A 62 -8.75 7.00 -2.67
CA ARG A 62 -9.37 7.65 -3.83
C ARG A 62 -9.83 6.66 -4.88
N CYS A 63 -9.05 5.62 -5.16
CA CYS A 63 -9.40 4.57 -6.11
C CYS A 63 -10.63 3.78 -5.63
N MET A 64 -10.70 3.45 -4.33
CA MET A 64 -11.85 2.76 -3.77
C MET A 64 -13.11 3.65 -3.78
N ALA A 65 -12.97 4.95 -3.52
CA ALA A 65 -14.06 5.90 -3.65
C ALA A 65 -14.57 5.98 -5.10
N ALA A 66 -13.68 6.02 -6.09
CA ALA A 66 -14.02 5.98 -7.51
C ALA A 66 -14.63 4.64 -7.94
N ALA A 67 -14.28 3.54 -7.26
CA ALA A 67 -14.92 2.24 -7.42
C ALA A 67 -16.33 2.15 -6.80
N GLY A 68 -16.85 3.26 -6.25
CA GLY A 68 -18.20 3.37 -5.69
C GLY A 68 -18.28 3.19 -4.16
N LEU A 69 -17.17 3.13 -3.45
CA LEU A 69 -17.10 2.96 -2.00
C LEU A 69 -16.34 4.12 -1.33
N PRO A 70 -16.94 5.32 -1.26
CA PRO A 70 -16.34 6.43 -0.51
C PRO A 70 -16.36 6.17 1.00
N GLY A 71 -15.43 6.81 1.72
CA GLY A 71 -15.41 6.79 3.20
C GLY A 71 -14.65 5.62 3.83
N LEU A 72 -14.02 4.76 3.04
CA LEU A 72 -13.08 3.76 3.56
C LEU A 72 -11.68 4.37 3.75
N SER A 73 -11.03 4.04 4.86
CA SER A 73 -9.62 4.33 5.09
C SER A 73 -8.71 3.38 4.28
N ALA A 74 -7.44 3.72 4.14
CA ALA A 74 -6.45 2.86 3.46
C ALA A 74 -6.35 1.48 4.13
N THR A 75 -6.38 1.42 5.46
CA THR A 75 -6.37 0.16 6.22
C THR A 75 -7.62 -0.68 5.97
N GLU A 76 -8.80 -0.06 5.92
CA GLU A 76 -10.05 -0.76 5.61
C GLU A 76 -10.05 -1.31 4.18
N VAL A 77 -9.51 -0.56 3.23
CA VAL A 77 -9.31 -1.02 1.85
C VAL A 77 -8.34 -2.20 1.80
N ALA A 78 -7.19 -2.13 2.49
CA ALA A 78 -6.23 -3.23 2.55
C ALA A 78 -6.83 -4.50 3.17
N ILE A 79 -7.60 -4.36 4.24
CA ILE A 79 -8.32 -5.47 4.89
C ILE A 79 -9.34 -6.08 3.92
N LEU A 80 -10.14 -5.28 3.20
CA LEU A 80 -11.11 -5.76 2.22
C LEU A 80 -10.42 -6.57 1.11
N HIS A 81 -9.32 -6.05 0.53
CA HIS A 81 -8.53 -6.78 -0.47
C HIS A 81 -7.91 -8.07 0.10
N SER A 82 -7.43 -8.05 1.36
CA SER A 82 -6.93 -9.26 2.02
C SER A 82 -8.00 -10.34 2.17
N ILE A 83 -9.25 -9.96 2.49
CA ILE A 83 -10.38 -10.88 2.59
C ILE A 83 -10.76 -11.41 1.20
N ALA A 84 -10.76 -10.58 0.17
CA ALA A 84 -11.07 -10.96 -1.22
C ALA A 84 -10.04 -11.95 -1.80
N HIS A 85 -8.82 -11.98 -1.25
CA HIS A 85 -7.75 -12.81 -1.78
C HIS A 85 -8.07 -14.30 -1.70
N ARG A 86 -8.09 -14.98 -2.84
CA ARG A 86 -8.37 -16.41 -3.02
C ARG A 86 -9.79 -16.88 -2.65
N GLY A 87 -10.75 -15.96 -2.44
CA GLY A 87 -12.17 -16.27 -2.27
C GLY A 87 -12.53 -17.25 -1.13
N ARG A 88 -11.69 -17.40 -0.11
CA ARG A 88 -11.91 -18.30 1.03
C ARG A 88 -12.05 -17.55 2.33
N GLU A 89 -12.77 -18.15 3.27
CA GLU A 89 -12.91 -17.61 4.62
C GLU A 89 -11.55 -17.43 5.31
N ARG A 90 -11.43 -16.36 6.07
CA ARG A 90 -10.23 -16.02 6.83
C ARG A 90 -10.54 -15.77 8.30
N ARG A 91 -9.62 -16.11 9.17
CA ARG A 91 -9.67 -15.69 10.58
C ARG A 91 -9.24 -14.23 10.69
N MET A 92 -9.83 -13.49 11.61
CA MET A 92 -9.37 -12.10 11.87
C MET A 92 -7.88 -12.02 12.24
N ALA A 93 -7.40 -12.99 13.03
CA ALA A 93 -5.99 -13.06 13.40
C ALA A 93 -5.06 -13.24 12.18
N ASP A 94 -5.47 -14.05 11.19
CA ASP A 94 -4.69 -14.27 9.96
C ASP A 94 -4.64 -12.98 9.10
N ILE A 95 -5.71 -12.18 9.11
CA ILE A 95 -5.76 -10.88 8.43
C ILE A 95 -4.80 -9.89 9.10
N ALA A 96 -4.83 -9.80 10.44
CA ALA A 96 -3.92 -8.97 11.21
C ALA A 96 -2.46 -9.33 10.94
N LEU A 97 -2.14 -10.63 10.99
CA LEU A 97 -0.78 -11.14 10.74
C LEU A 97 -0.29 -10.82 9.32
N VAL A 98 -1.13 -11.04 8.30
CA VAL A 98 -0.72 -10.80 6.89
C VAL A 98 -0.50 -9.32 6.59
N LEU A 99 -1.25 -8.44 7.25
CA LEU A 99 -1.16 -6.99 7.06
C LEU A 99 -0.24 -6.32 8.09
N ASP A 100 0.42 -7.11 8.94
CA ASP A 100 1.33 -6.63 9.99
C ASP A 100 0.67 -5.59 10.91
N ILE A 101 -0.60 -5.84 11.29
CA ILE A 101 -1.37 -4.97 12.17
C ILE A 101 -1.33 -5.55 13.58
N GLU A 102 -0.56 -4.92 14.46
CA GLU A 102 -0.41 -5.34 15.86
C GLU A 102 -1.67 -5.04 16.69
N ASP A 103 -2.28 -3.87 16.46
CA ASP A 103 -3.51 -3.48 17.19
C ASP A 103 -4.73 -4.18 16.61
N THR A 104 -5.20 -5.20 17.32
CA THR A 104 -6.40 -5.98 16.95
C THR A 104 -7.69 -5.15 16.97
N HIS A 105 -7.71 -4.02 17.68
CA HIS A 105 -8.87 -3.11 17.67
C HIS A 105 -9.08 -2.48 16.30
N ILE A 106 -8.00 -2.14 15.59
CA ILE A 106 -8.06 -1.60 14.23
C ILE A 106 -8.74 -2.61 13.30
N VAL A 107 -8.33 -3.88 13.35
CA VAL A 107 -8.93 -4.94 12.52
C VAL A 107 -10.39 -5.17 12.90
N THR A 108 -10.69 -5.19 14.21
CA THR A 108 -12.05 -5.38 14.69
C THR A 108 -12.98 -4.26 14.24
N TYR A 109 -12.54 -3.01 14.33
CA TYR A 109 -13.29 -1.85 13.87
C TYR A 109 -13.54 -1.91 12.35
N ALA A 110 -12.48 -2.16 11.57
CA ALA A 110 -12.59 -2.28 10.12
C ALA A 110 -13.56 -3.39 9.69
N ILE A 111 -13.48 -4.57 10.31
CA ILE A 111 -14.40 -5.69 10.04
C ILE A 111 -15.86 -5.28 10.32
N ARG A 112 -16.14 -4.60 11.44
CA ARG A 112 -17.50 -4.13 11.75
C ARG A 112 -18.01 -3.13 10.72
N LYS A 113 -17.16 -2.20 10.29
CA LYS A 113 -17.53 -1.19 9.29
C LYS A 113 -17.77 -1.80 7.92
N LEU A 114 -16.89 -2.71 7.47
CA LEU A 114 -17.04 -3.43 6.20
C LEU A 114 -18.27 -4.33 6.20
N GLU A 115 -18.58 -4.98 7.32
CA GLU A 115 -19.80 -5.81 7.50
C GLU A 115 -21.06 -4.95 7.45
N ALA A 116 -21.08 -3.82 8.17
CA ALA A 116 -22.18 -2.87 8.14
C ALA A 116 -22.42 -2.26 6.75
N ALA A 117 -21.36 -2.12 5.94
CA ALA A 117 -21.43 -1.70 4.55
C ALA A 117 -21.83 -2.82 3.58
N GLY A 118 -22.08 -4.05 4.07
CA GLY A 118 -22.46 -5.20 3.25
C GLY A 118 -21.34 -5.76 2.35
N LEU A 119 -20.09 -5.38 2.60
CA LEU A 119 -18.94 -5.76 1.76
C LEU A 119 -18.33 -7.11 2.15
N ILE A 120 -18.59 -7.54 3.36
CA ILE A 120 -18.15 -8.83 3.92
C ILE A 120 -19.26 -9.45 4.75
N THR A 121 -19.15 -10.72 5.00
CA THR A 121 -19.98 -11.47 5.95
C THR A 121 -19.10 -12.07 7.04
N THR A 122 -19.65 -12.22 8.24
CA THR A 122 -18.94 -12.88 9.34
C THR A 122 -19.77 -14.03 9.90
N ARG A 123 -19.08 -15.09 10.32
CA ARG A 123 -19.69 -16.20 11.07
C ARG A 123 -18.79 -16.67 12.21
N ARG A 124 -19.36 -17.31 13.20
CA ARG A 124 -18.60 -17.97 14.26
C ARG A 124 -18.43 -19.45 13.97
N ALA A 125 -17.19 -19.93 14.12
CA ALA A 125 -16.85 -21.34 14.16
C ALA A 125 -16.22 -21.65 15.53
N GLY A 126 -17.03 -22.09 16.49
CA GLY A 126 -16.62 -22.17 17.89
C GLY A 126 -16.23 -20.81 18.48
N LYS A 127 -14.99 -20.69 18.95
CA LYS A 127 -14.43 -19.43 19.50
C LYS A 127 -13.84 -18.51 18.42
N VAL A 128 -13.79 -18.94 17.17
CA VAL A 128 -13.13 -18.18 16.09
C VAL A 128 -14.16 -17.44 15.26
N LYS A 129 -13.91 -16.15 14.98
CA LYS A 129 -14.66 -15.36 14.01
C LYS A 129 -14.02 -15.53 12.64
N LEU A 130 -14.78 -16.03 11.68
CA LEU A 130 -14.43 -16.18 10.27
C LEU A 130 -15.07 -15.05 9.48
N VAL A 131 -14.36 -14.60 8.46
CA VAL A 131 -14.74 -13.48 7.61
C VAL A 131 -14.65 -13.92 6.15
N SER A 132 -15.67 -13.58 5.36
CA SER A 132 -15.75 -13.85 3.93
C SER A 132 -16.10 -12.59 3.17
N ILE A 133 -15.61 -12.50 1.93
CA ILE A 133 -16.03 -11.43 1.02
C ILE A 133 -17.48 -11.68 0.58
N SER A 134 -18.27 -10.62 0.46
CA SER A 134 -19.59 -10.65 -0.19
C SER A 134 -19.45 -10.39 -1.70
N ASP A 135 -20.50 -10.67 -2.48
CA ASP A 135 -20.53 -10.33 -3.91
C ASP A 135 -20.31 -8.83 -4.14
N ALA A 136 -20.92 -7.98 -3.33
CA ALA A 136 -20.74 -6.53 -3.40
C ALA A 136 -19.28 -6.12 -3.11
N GLY A 137 -18.65 -6.74 -2.12
CA GLY A 137 -17.24 -6.50 -1.79
C GLY A 137 -16.31 -6.99 -2.89
N PHE A 138 -16.59 -8.17 -3.46
CA PHE A 138 -15.81 -8.71 -4.58
C PHE A 138 -15.90 -7.82 -5.81
N ASP A 139 -17.10 -7.36 -6.17
CA ASP A 139 -17.32 -6.45 -7.30
C ASP A 139 -16.62 -5.10 -7.09
N ALA A 140 -16.57 -4.59 -5.87
CA ALA A 140 -15.82 -3.38 -5.56
C ALA A 140 -14.32 -3.57 -5.74
N CYS A 141 -13.76 -4.68 -5.28
CA CYS A 141 -12.34 -5.02 -5.52
C CYS A 141 -12.05 -5.19 -7.01
N LYS A 142 -12.97 -5.76 -7.79
CA LYS A 142 -12.83 -5.88 -9.23
C LYS A 142 -12.80 -4.52 -9.93
N ARG A 143 -13.74 -3.62 -9.57
CA ARG A 143 -13.74 -2.24 -10.10
C ARG A 143 -12.48 -1.47 -9.71
N PHE A 144 -11.99 -1.64 -8.48
CA PHE A 144 -10.71 -1.08 -8.06
C PHE A 144 -9.57 -1.55 -8.98
N GLY A 145 -9.49 -2.86 -9.28
CA GLY A 145 -8.49 -3.42 -10.20
C GLY A 145 -8.55 -2.78 -11.58
N GLN A 146 -9.75 -2.64 -12.15
CA GLN A 146 -9.95 -1.98 -13.46
C GLN A 146 -9.48 -0.52 -13.46
N LEU A 147 -9.78 0.22 -12.40
CA LEU A 147 -9.31 1.60 -12.25
C LEU A 147 -7.79 1.68 -12.06
N ARG A 148 -7.22 0.75 -11.30
CA ARG A 148 -5.77 0.63 -11.15
C ARG A 148 -5.09 0.41 -12.50
N ASP A 149 -5.58 -0.53 -13.27
CA ASP A 149 -5.00 -0.83 -14.58
C ASP A 149 -5.09 0.40 -15.50
N LYS A 150 -6.24 1.04 -15.56
CA LYS A 150 -6.45 2.22 -16.38
C LYS A 150 -5.59 3.43 -15.97
N LEU A 151 -5.32 3.62 -14.69
CA LEU A 151 -4.70 4.87 -14.18
C LEU A 151 -3.24 4.72 -13.79
N LEU A 152 -2.78 3.51 -13.40
CA LEU A 152 -1.40 3.29 -12.98
C LEU A 152 -0.54 2.60 -14.04
N LEU A 153 -1.10 1.68 -14.84
CA LEU A 153 -0.28 0.96 -15.82
C LEU A 153 0.25 1.89 -16.90
N ASP A 154 -0.54 2.85 -17.35
CA ASP A 154 -0.09 3.84 -18.34
C ASP A 154 1.10 4.65 -17.78
N ILE A 155 1.00 5.12 -16.54
CA ILE A 155 2.05 5.89 -15.86
C ILE A 155 3.33 5.06 -15.68
N THR A 156 3.22 3.82 -15.21
CA THR A 156 4.40 2.95 -15.01
C THR A 156 5.03 2.54 -16.33
N SER A 157 4.25 2.36 -17.38
CA SER A 157 4.71 2.09 -18.73
C SER A 157 5.47 3.28 -19.32
N GLU A 158 4.94 4.49 -19.19
CA GLU A 158 5.62 5.73 -19.61
C GLU A 158 6.94 5.95 -18.86
N ALA A 159 6.98 5.62 -17.56
CA ALA A 159 8.20 5.66 -16.75
C ALA A 159 9.20 4.53 -17.07
N ARG A 160 8.89 3.65 -18.02
CA ARG A 160 9.73 2.50 -18.43
C ARG A 160 10.17 1.60 -17.27
N VAL A 161 9.29 1.42 -16.29
CA VAL A 161 9.54 0.50 -15.17
C VAL A 161 9.16 -0.91 -15.61
N SER A 162 10.16 -1.81 -15.70
CA SER A 162 9.92 -3.20 -16.10
C SER A 162 9.29 -4.02 -14.95
N GLU A 163 8.58 -5.09 -15.29
CA GLU A 163 8.02 -6.04 -14.32
C GLU A 163 9.11 -6.66 -13.43
N ASP A 164 10.31 -6.92 -13.96
CA ASP A 164 11.43 -7.45 -13.19
C ASP A 164 11.85 -6.46 -12.09
N LYS A 165 12.00 -5.16 -12.42
CA LYS A 165 12.31 -4.13 -11.43
C LYS A 165 11.23 -3.98 -10.37
N LEU A 166 9.96 -4.11 -10.75
CA LEU A 166 8.85 -4.10 -9.79
C LEU A 166 8.89 -5.32 -8.87
N SER A 167 9.22 -6.49 -9.41
CA SER A 167 9.36 -7.72 -8.64
C SER A 167 10.55 -7.68 -7.67
N GLU A 168 11.69 -7.14 -8.11
CA GLU A 168 12.88 -6.91 -7.27
C GLU A 168 12.57 -5.93 -6.13
N ALA A 169 11.93 -4.81 -6.43
CA ALA A 169 11.50 -3.84 -5.42
C ALA A 169 10.54 -4.47 -4.41
N ALA A 170 9.57 -5.26 -4.86
CA ALA A 170 8.65 -5.98 -3.99
C ALA A 170 9.37 -7.02 -3.11
N ALA A 171 10.40 -7.71 -3.61
CA ALA A 171 11.21 -8.63 -2.82
C ALA A 171 12.02 -7.90 -1.75
N LEU A 172 12.64 -6.76 -2.11
CA LEU A 172 13.37 -5.91 -1.18
C LEU A 172 12.46 -5.37 -0.06
N LEU A 173 11.28 -4.86 -0.39
CA LEU A 173 10.33 -4.36 0.60
C LEU A 173 9.88 -5.45 1.59
N ARG A 174 9.66 -6.69 1.13
CA ARG A 174 9.34 -7.82 2.03
C ARG A 174 10.49 -8.17 2.97
N LEU A 175 11.73 -8.15 2.47
CA LEU A 175 12.92 -8.39 3.28
C LEU A 175 13.07 -7.31 4.35
N LEU A 176 12.95 -6.03 3.96
CA LEU A 176 13.06 -4.90 4.87
C LEU A 176 11.95 -4.91 5.93
N SER A 177 10.71 -5.27 5.57
CA SER A 177 9.61 -5.43 6.54
C SER A 177 10.00 -6.40 7.66
N GLY A 178 10.57 -7.57 7.33
CA GLY A 178 11.06 -8.52 8.33
C GLY A 178 12.20 -7.96 9.19
N ALA A 179 13.14 -7.24 8.58
CA ALA A 179 14.25 -6.62 9.28
C ALA A 179 13.80 -5.53 10.26
N TYR A 180 12.86 -4.67 9.84
CA TYR A 180 12.30 -3.63 10.72
C TYR A 180 11.52 -4.23 11.89
N ASN A 181 10.73 -5.27 11.67
CA ASN A 181 10.00 -5.95 12.75
C ASN A 181 10.97 -6.57 13.77
N GLN A 182 12.09 -7.13 13.33
CA GLN A 182 13.11 -7.63 14.23
C GLN A 182 13.82 -6.49 14.99
N ALA A 183 14.17 -5.41 14.29
CA ALA A 183 14.82 -4.25 14.91
C ALA A 183 13.91 -3.57 15.93
N ALA A 184 12.59 -3.43 15.63
CA ALA A 184 11.62 -2.88 16.56
C ALA A 184 11.51 -3.70 17.85
N ARG A 185 11.48 -5.05 17.74
CA ARG A 185 11.49 -5.93 18.91
C ARG A 185 12.78 -5.79 19.72
N ALA A 186 13.93 -5.68 19.06
CA ALA A 186 15.19 -5.47 19.75
C ALA A 186 15.23 -4.10 20.46
N ALA A 187 14.77 -3.04 19.79
CA ALA A 187 14.71 -1.69 20.35
C ALA A 187 13.84 -1.60 21.63
N ALA A 188 12.80 -2.43 21.74
CA ALA A 188 11.96 -2.49 22.94
C ALA A 188 12.68 -3.05 24.17
N THR A 189 13.91 -3.55 24.03
CA THR A 189 14.74 -4.10 25.13
C THR A 189 15.83 -3.13 25.60
N PHE A 190 15.97 -1.95 24.96
CA PHE A 190 16.89 -0.88 25.39
C PHE A 190 16.17 0.09 26.33
#